data_c357761d475b16ce8866fbaa9eb09bd6
#
_entry.id   c357761d475b16ce8866fbaa9eb09bd6
#
_cell.length_a   1.000
_cell.length_b   1.000
_cell.length_c   1.000
_cell.angle_alpha   90.00
_cell.angle_beta   90.00
_cell.angle_gamma   90.00
#
_symmetry.space_group_name_H-M   'P 1'
#
loop_
_entity.id
_entity.type
_entity.pdbx_description
1 polymer ?
#
loop_
_entity_poly.entity_id
_entity_poly.type
_entity_poly.pdbx_seq_one_letter_code
_entity_poly.pdbx_strand_id
1 'polypeptide(L)'
;KYFKDINKDINYIRFIATDITQKQILILPEDLKKYNIDPLNFEISKAVKMSISLPFIFIPEKLKTPKGSCYIVDGGLISNLPIWLFNNNTTKYPTFALKLVSNQDKNITYAEKCPLSKYLMDILDACMTTNESIYFSSLKNIHTIDIPTFDIAVTDFYISYQNKERLFNSGYNTITNFLKKNNISSK
;
A
#
# COMPACT_ATOMS: atom_id res chain seq x y z
N LYS A 1 -5.34 9.21 18.16
CA LYS A 1 -3.91 9.55 18.21
C LYS A 1 -3.54 10.43 17.02
N TYR A 2 -2.64 11.36 17.21
CA TYR A 2 -2.12 12.29 16.23
C TYR A 2 -0.67 11.92 15.90
N PHE A 3 -0.16 12.41 14.77
CA PHE A 3 1.24 12.15 14.39
C PHE A 3 2.24 12.68 15.43
N LYS A 4 1.96 13.83 16.08
CA LYS A 4 2.76 14.35 17.19
C LYS A 4 2.94 13.39 18.38
N ASP A 5 1.99 12.46 18.57
CA ASP A 5 2.01 11.51 19.68
C ASP A 5 2.99 10.35 19.44
N ILE A 6 3.38 10.12 18.19
CA ILE A 6 4.23 9.00 17.77
C ILE A 6 5.55 9.50 17.19
N ASN A 7 5.51 10.58 16.42
CA ASN A 7 6.67 11.10 15.71
C ASN A 7 7.19 12.34 16.45
N LYS A 8 8.29 12.21 17.15
CA LYS A 8 9.07 13.39 17.53
C LYS A 8 9.66 14.07 16.29
N ASP A 9 10.03 13.26 15.28
CA ASP A 9 10.38 13.68 13.93
C ASP A 9 9.38 13.06 12.95
N ILE A 10 8.88 13.80 11.97
CA ILE A 10 7.82 13.44 11.01
C ILE A 10 8.09 12.13 10.23
N ASN A 11 9.25 11.51 10.42
CA ASN A 11 9.79 10.44 9.57
C ASN A 11 9.55 9.00 10.04
N TYR A 12 8.88 8.77 11.19
CA TYR A 12 8.75 7.42 11.75
C TYR A 12 7.71 6.56 11.04
N ILE A 13 6.54 7.11 10.74
CA ILE A 13 5.45 6.40 10.07
C ILE A 13 4.97 7.27 8.92
N ARG A 14 4.83 6.65 7.74
CA ARG A 14 4.28 7.24 6.53
C ARG A 14 3.17 6.37 6.00
N PHE A 15 2.15 7.03 5.45
CA PHE A 15 1.10 6.38 4.69
C PHE A 15 1.09 6.96 3.30
N ILE A 16 0.81 6.11 2.31
CA ILE A 16 0.70 6.54 0.92
C ILE A 16 -0.75 6.61 0.54
N ALA A 17 -1.13 7.71 -0.08
CA ALA A 17 -2.47 7.92 -0.62
C ALA A 17 -2.36 8.53 -2.02
N THR A 18 -3.45 8.57 -2.75
CA THR A 18 -3.52 9.17 -4.09
C THR A 18 -4.53 10.31 -4.10
N ASP A 19 -4.11 11.50 -4.48
CA ASP A 19 -5.02 12.59 -4.83
C ASP A 19 -5.42 12.45 -6.31
N ILE A 20 -6.63 11.95 -6.55
CA ILE A 20 -7.15 11.76 -7.91
C ILE A 20 -7.58 13.09 -8.55
N THR A 21 -7.79 14.15 -7.77
CA THR A 21 -8.14 15.48 -8.27
C THR A 21 -6.92 16.16 -8.86
N GLN A 22 -5.78 16.13 -8.15
CA GLN A 22 -4.52 16.72 -8.59
C GLN A 22 -3.63 15.70 -9.32
N LYS A 23 -4.03 14.42 -9.40
CA LYS A 23 -3.31 13.34 -10.09
C LYS A 23 -1.87 13.13 -9.55
N GLN A 24 -1.75 13.06 -8.23
CA GLN A 24 -0.46 12.93 -7.56
C GLN A 24 -0.49 11.97 -6.39
N ILE A 25 0.68 11.40 -6.09
CA ILE A 25 0.90 10.65 -4.86
C ILE A 25 0.98 11.61 -3.68
N LEU A 26 0.44 11.20 -2.54
CA LEU A 26 0.60 11.87 -1.26
C LEU A 26 1.38 11.01 -0.29
N ILE A 27 2.42 11.59 0.28
CA ILE A 27 3.17 11.02 1.41
C ILE A 27 2.63 11.67 2.68
N LEU A 28 1.87 10.91 3.45
CA LEU A 28 1.29 11.39 4.69
C LEU A 28 2.19 11.05 5.89
N PRO A 29 2.43 11.99 6.81
CA PRO A 29 1.76 13.29 6.94
C PRO A 29 2.41 14.46 6.19
N GLU A 30 3.60 14.30 5.61
CA GLU A 30 4.42 15.42 5.08
C GLU A 30 3.67 16.30 4.08
N ASP A 31 2.97 15.68 3.13
CA ASP A 31 2.28 16.36 2.03
C ASP A 31 1.00 17.10 2.45
N LEU A 32 0.54 16.92 3.69
CA LEU A 32 -0.59 17.68 4.23
C LEU A 32 -0.35 19.20 4.22
N LYS A 33 0.91 19.61 4.27
CA LYS A 33 1.31 21.02 4.13
C LYS A 33 0.81 21.64 2.82
N LYS A 34 0.75 20.86 1.74
CA LYS A 34 0.22 21.30 0.43
C LYS A 34 -1.26 21.69 0.49
N TYR A 35 -1.96 21.23 1.51
CA TYR A 35 -3.39 21.48 1.78
C TYR A 35 -3.61 22.46 2.94
N ASN A 36 -2.54 23.15 3.40
CA ASN A 36 -2.58 24.03 4.58
C ASN A 36 -3.02 23.31 5.86
N ILE A 37 -2.69 22.04 5.99
CA ILE A 37 -2.97 21.22 7.16
C ILE A 37 -1.67 20.96 7.90
N ASP A 38 -1.66 21.19 9.23
CA ASP A 38 -0.52 20.86 10.07
C ASP A 38 -0.34 19.33 10.16
N PRO A 39 0.79 18.80 9.66
CA PRO A 39 1.05 17.36 9.67
C PRO A 39 1.06 16.75 11.06
N LEU A 40 1.58 17.45 12.06
CA LEU A 40 1.72 16.93 13.43
C LEU A 40 0.38 16.82 14.15
N ASN A 41 -0.55 17.72 13.85
CA ASN A 41 -1.89 17.72 14.41
C ASN A 41 -2.91 16.95 13.57
N PHE A 42 -2.47 16.19 12.56
CA PHE A 42 -3.35 15.35 11.78
C PHE A 42 -3.56 13.98 12.47
N GLU A 43 -4.78 13.48 12.41
CA GLU A 43 -5.13 12.18 12.99
C GLU A 43 -4.59 11.03 12.15
N ILE A 44 -3.90 10.09 12.81
CA ILE A 44 -3.36 8.89 12.16
C ILE A 44 -4.49 8.05 11.54
N SER A 45 -5.64 7.94 12.24
CA SER A 45 -6.80 7.22 11.73
C SER A 45 -7.31 7.74 10.38
N LYS A 46 -7.25 9.07 10.19
CA LYS A 46 -7.61 9.68 8.89
C LYS A 46 -6.57 9.37 7.81
N ALA A 47 -5.29 9.40 8.16
CA ALA A 47 -4.23 9.03 7.21
C ALA A 47 -4.36 7.55 6.78
N VAL A 48 -4.60 6.65 7.73
CA VAL A 48 -4.89 5.23 7.44
C VAL A 48 -6.10 5.11 6.53
N LYS A 49 -7.21 5.80 6.87
CA LYS A 49 -8.44 5.76 6.07
C LYS A 49 -8.20 6.22 4.62
N MET A 50 -7.43 7.29 4.43
CA MET A 50 -7.02 7.75 3.10
C MET A 50 -6.24 6.67 2.35
N SER A 51 -5.27 6.04 3.03
CA SER A 51 -4.37 5.06 2.47
C SER A 51 -5.03 3.74 2.05
N ILE A 52 -6.19 3.39 2.64
CA ILE A 52 -6.94 2.16 2.38
C ILE A 52 -8.27 2.38 1.65
N SER A 53 -8.55 3.61 1.20
CA SER A 53 -9.81 3.95 0.53
C SER A 53 -9.78 3.50 -0.92
N LEU A 54 -9.95 2.20 -1.16
CA LEU A 54 -10.01 1.59 -2.51
C LEU A 54 -11.11 2.25 -3.34
N PRO A 55 -10.78 2.75 -4.54
CA PRO A 55 -11.75 3.33 -5.46
C PRO A 55 -12.90 2.35 -5.74
N PHE A 56 -14.10 2.87 -5.91
CA PHE A 56 -15.36 2.15 -6.17
C PHE A 56 -15.88 1.30 -5.00
N ILE A 57 -15.04 0.97 -4.00
CA ILE A 57 -15.41 0.17 -2.83
C ILE A 57 -15.69 1.08 -1.63
N PHE A 58 -14.82 2.05 -1.39
CA PHE A 58 -14.97 3.00 -0.30
C PHE A 58 -15.26 4.41 -0.79
N ILE A 59 -15.91 5.21 0.05
CA ILE A 59 -16.12 6.63 -0.20
C ILE A 59 -14.76 7.34 -0.06
N PRO A 60 -14.32 8.10 -1.09
CA PRO A 60 -13.07 8.85 -1.04
C PRO A 60 -13.04 9.84 0.12
N GLU A 61 -11.89 9.99 0.75
CA GLU A 61 -11.68 11.07 1.70
C GLU A 61 -11.53 12.42 0.98
N LYS A 62 -11.85 13.51 1.69
CA LYS A 62 -11.79 14.86 1.12
C LYS A 62 -10.81 15.72 1.91
N LEU A 63 -9.85 16.31 1.19
CA LEU A 63 -9.02 17.39 1.70
C LEU A 63 -9.48 18.72 1.11
N LYS A 64 -9.75 19.70 1.97
CA LYS A 64 -10.17 21.03 1.55
C LYS A 64 -8.95 21.88 1.16
N THR A 65 -9.05 22.58 0.05
CA THR A 65 -8.09 23.59 -0.38
C THR A 65 -8.83 24.90 -0.66
N PRO A 66 -8.13 26.04 -0.78
CA PRO A 66 -8.75 27.29 -1.20
C PRO A 66 -9.45 27.22 -2.58
N LYS A 67 -9.03 26.28 -3.43
CA LYS A 67 -9.59 26.08 -4.78
C LYS A 67 -10.74 25.06 -4.82
N GLY A 68 -11.04 24.41 -3.70
CA GLY A 68 -12.07 23.36 -3.63
C GLY A 68 -11.62 22.13 -2.87
N SER A 69 -12.36 21.03 -3.00
CA SER A 69 -12.06 19.76 -2.35
C SER A 69 -11.29 18.85 -3.29
N CYS A 70 -10.21 18.23 -2.76
CA CYS A 70 -9.48 17.15 -3.40
C CYS A 70 -9.99 15.80 -2.89
N TYR A 71 -10.19 14.84 -3.79
CA TYR A 71 -10.61 13.49 -3.46
C TYR A 71 -9.38 12.59 -3.33
N ILE A 72 -9.28 11.96 -2.14
CA ILE A 72 -8.15 11.15 -1.76
C ILE A 72 -8.61 9.69 -1.66
N VAL A 73 -7.86 8.82 -2.32
CA VAL A 73 -8.12 7.37 -2.39
C VAL A 73 -6.85 6.58 -2.00
N ASP A 74 -6.94 5.27 -2.04
CA ASP A 74 -5.86 4.33 -1.76
C ASP A 74 -4.58 4.67 -2.53
N GLY A 75 -3.45 4.56 -1.84
CA GLY A 75 -2.13 4.81 -2.42
C GLY A 75 -1.73 3.77 -3.45
N GLY A 76 -2.23 2.54 -3.32
CA GLY A 76 -1.97 1.43 -4.24
C GLY A 76 -2.41 1.72 -5.68
N LEU A 77 -3.33 2.68 -5.90
CA LEU A 77 -3.72 3.10 -7.24
C LEU A 77 -2.52 3.58 -8.09
N ILE A 78 -1.55 4.26 -7.48
CA ILE A 78 -0.35 4.77 -8.18
C ILE A 78 0.91 4.05 -7.71
N SER A 79 1.04 3.69 -6.43
CA SER A 79 2.22 3.04 -5.87
C SER A 79 1.82 2.09 -4.74
N ASN A 80 1.70 0.82 -5.07
CA ASN A 80 1.27 -0.22 -4.13
C ASN A 80 2.40 -0.63 -3.17
N LEU A 81 3.66 -0.57 -3.62
CA LEU A 81 4.84 -0.84 -2.79
C LEU A 81 5.85 0.33 -2.92
N PRO A 82 5.79 1.35 -2.07
CA PRO A 82 6.53 2.61 -2.23
C PRO A 82 8.00 2.50 -1.79
N ILE A 83 8.74 1.52 -2.32
CA ILE A 83 10.17 1.30 -2.00
C ILE A 83 11.07 2.47 -2.41
N TRP A 84 10.64 3.27 -3.38
CA TRP A 84 11.33 4.48 -3.81
C TRP A 84 11.53 5.50 -2.69
N LEU A 85 10.70 5.48 -1.63
CA LEU A 85 10.88 6.31 -0.44
C LEU A 85 12.17 5.99 0.33
N PHE A 86 12.69 4.79 0.17
CA PHE A 86 13.88 4.30 0.88
C PHE A 86 15.13 4.23 0.00
N ASN A 87 15.06 4.79 -1.21
CA ASN A 87 16.18 4.78 -2.17
C ASN A 87 17.31 5.76 -1.82
N ASN A 88 17.46 6.11 -0.56
CA ASN A 88 18.59 6.94 -0.12
C ASN A 88 19.78 6.03 0.19
N ASN A 89 20.86 6.14 -0.58
CA ASN A 89 22.12 5.43 -0.39
C ASN A 89 22.81 5.69 0.98
N THR A 90 22.15 6.43 1.87
CA THR A 90 22.65 6.85 3.20
C THR A 90 22.15 5.97 4.34
N THR A 91 21.24 5.03 4.09
CA THR A 91 20.72 4.17 5.17
C THR A 91 21.74 3.08 5.53
N LYS A 92 22.18 3.10 6.80
CA LYS A 92 23.07 2.10 7.39
C LYS A 92 22.42 0.70 7.48
N TYR A 93 21.09 0.65 7.44
CA TYR A 93 20.32 -0.57 7.66
C TYR A 93 19.64 -1.03 6.36
N PRO A 94 19.47 -2.34 6.14
CA PRO A 94 18.74 -2.86 5.01
C PRO A 94 17.26 -2.51 5.11
N THR A 95 16.62 -2.32 3.96
CA THR A 95 15.18 -2.11 3.85
C THR A 95 14.50 -3.44 3.49
N PHE A 96 13.46 -3.79 4.23
CA PHE A 96 12.64 -4.97 3.93
C PHE A 96 11.29 -4.52 3.38
N ALA A 97 10.98 -4.98 2.18
CA ALA A 97 9.72 -4.72 1.49
C ALA A 97 8.88 -6.00 1.50
N LEU A 98 7.75 -5.97 2.21
CA LEU A 98 6.82 -7.11 2.29
C LEU A 98 5.75 -6.94 1.22
N LYS A 99 5.69 -7.87 0.26
CA LYS A 99 4.75 -7.85 -0.85
C LYS A 99 3.78 -9.01 -0.73
N LEU A 100 2.48 -8.68 -0.79
CA LEU A 100 1.44 -9.70 -0.89
C LEU A 100 1.31 -10.15 -2.34
N VAL A 101 1.37 -11.45 -2.60
CA VAL A 101 1.31 -12.05 -3.94
C VAL A 101 0.16 -13.04 -4.02
N SER A 102 -0.79 -12.78 -4.90
CA SER A 102 -1.92 -13.67 -5.16
C SER A 102 -1.61 -14.65 -6.30
N ASN A 103 -2.14 -15.87 -6.20
CA ASN A 103 -2.09 -16.85 -7.28
C ASN A 103 -3.21 -16.64 -8.33
N GLN A 104 -3.92 -15.51 -8.28
CA GLN A 104 -5.04 -15.24 -9.20
C GLN A 104 -4.62 -15.07 -10.67
N ASP A 105 -3.32 -14.99 -10.97
CA ASP A 105 -2.80 -14.86 -12.35
C ASP A 105 -3.15 -16.03 -13.28
N LYS A 106 -3.79 -17.09 -12.77
CA LYS A 106 -4.07 -18.30 -13.56
C LYS A 106 -5.49 -18.40 -14.12
N ASN A 107 -6.41 -17.52 -13.74
CA ASN A 107 -7.79 -17.57 -14.19
C ASN A 107 -8.19 -16.32 -14.97
N ILE A 108 -7.47 -16.05 -16.06
CA ILE A 108 -7.91 -15.03 -17.02
C ILE A 108 -9.17 -15.57 -17.69
N THR A 109 -10.33 -15.03 -17.32
CA THR A 109 -11.60 -15.38 -17.95
C THR A 109 -11.88 -14.37 -19.05
N TYR A 110 -11.78 -14.81 -20.28
CA TYR A 110 -12.21 -14.03 -21.42
C TYR A 110 -13.76 -14.05 -21.48
N ALA A 111 -14.37 -12.87 -21.36
CA ALA A 111 -15.82 -12.74 -21.43
C ALA A 111 -16.22 -11.92 -22.67
N GLU A 112 -17.20 -12.39 -23.41
CA GLU A 112 -17.76 -11.65 -24.56
C GLU A 112 -18.49 -10.36 -24.13
N LYS A 113 -18.99 -10.34 -22.89
CA LYS A 113 -19.65 -9.16 -22.28
C LYS A 113 -19.01 -8.85 -20.94
N CYS A 114 -18.55 -7.61 -20.77
CA CYS A 114 -17.98 -7.12 -19.53
C CYS A 114 -18.93 -6.10 -18.90
N PRO A 115 -19.60 -6.40 -17.77
CA PRO A 115 -20.37 -5.41 -17.02
C PRO A 115 -19.49 -4.22 -16.62
N LEU A 116 -20.04 -3.02 -16.59
CA LEU A 116 -19.28 -1.80 -16.26
C LEU A 116 -18.56 -1.93 -14.91
N SER A 117 -19.19 -2.53 -13.91
CA SER A 117 -18.59 -2.78 -12.59
C SER A 117 -17.34 -3.65 -12.69
N LYS A 118 -17.40 -4.74 -13.45
CA LYS A 118 -16.24 -5.61 -13.68
C LYS A 118 -15.13 -4.87 -14.43
N TYR A 119 -15.48 -4.12 -15.48
CA TYR A 119 -14.53 -3.34 -16.27
C TYR A 119 -13.77 -2.33 -15.39
N LEU A 120 -14.47 -1.61 -14.48
CA LEU A 120 -13.84 -0.68 -13.55
C LEU A 120 -12.91 -1.37 -12.54
N MET A 121 -13.31 -2.54 -12.04
CA MET A 121 -12.47 -3.34 -11.15
C MET A 121 -11.24 -3.89 -11.87
N ASP A 122 -11.38 -4.37 -13.10
CA ASP A 122 -10.25 -4.88 -13.91
C ASP A 122 -9.24 -3.74 -14.21
N ILE A 123 -9.72 -2.51 -14.45
CA ILE A 123 -8.83 -1.33 -14.58
C ILE A 123 -8.08 -1.08 -13.27
N LEU A 124 -8.78 -1.09 -12.13
CA LEU A 124 -8.17 -0.87 -10.83
C LEU A 124 -7.08 -1.92 -10.56
N ASP A 125 -7.39 -3.20 -10.76
CA ASP A 125 -6.44 -4.30 -10.58
C ASP A 125 -5.23 -4.15 -11.51
N ALA A 126 -5.44 -3.78 -12.77
CA ALA A 126 -4.35 -3.51 -13.71
C ALA A 126 -3.45 -2.37 -13.23
N CYS A 127 -4.03 -1.26 -12.75
CA CYS A 127 -3.26 -0.14 -12.19
C CYS A 127 -2.43 -0.56 -10.98
N MET A 128 -3.01 -1.34 -10.06
CA MET A 128 -2.34 -1.77 -8.83
C MET A 128 -1.25 -2.82 -9.06
N THR A 129 -1.38 -3.63 -10.11
CA THR A 129 -0.44 -4.74 -10.38
C THR A 129 0.76 -4.30 -11.21
N THR A 130 0.58 -3.39 -12.17
CA THR A 130 1.58 -3.10 -13.21
C THR A 130 2.69 -2.15 -12.74
N ASN A 131 2.40 -1.29 -11.78
CA ASN A 131 3.33 -0.20 -11.40
C ASN A 131 4.56 -0.65 -10.60
N GLU A 132 4.62 -1.89 -10.14
CA GLU A 132 5.68 -2.34 -9.24
C GLU A 132 6.95 -2.84 -9.93
N SER A 133 6.82 -3.49 -11.09
CA SER A 133 7.95 -4.19 -11.73
C SER A 133 9.05 -3.28 -12.26
N ILE A 134 8.73 -2.03 -12.57
CA ILE A 134 9.65 -1.06 -13.20
C ILE A 134 10.72 -0.55 -12.22
N TYR A 135 10.41 -0.50 -10.93
CA TYR A 135 11.30 0.10 -9.92
C TYR A 135 12.26 -0.89 -9.24
N PHE A 136 12.01 -2.21 -9.34
CA PHE A 136 12.77 -3.21 -8.59
C PHE A 136 14.21 -3.43 -9.07
N SER A 137 14.51 -3.17 -10.34
CA SER A 137 15.78 -3.55 -10.95
C SER A 137 16.99 -2.65 -10.59
N SER A 138 16.75 -1.49 -9.97
CA SER A 138 17.80 -0.48 -9.77
C SER A 138 18.18 -0.21 -8.31
N LEU A 139 17.52 -0.84 -7.33
CA LEU A 139 17.66 -0.48 -5.92
C LEU A 139 18.63 -1.40 -5.17
N LYS A 140 19.71 -0.84 -4.64
CA LYS A 140 20.66 -1.53 -3.76
C LYS A 140 20.17 -1.52 -2.31
N ASN A 141 20.43 -2.61 -1.54
CA ASN A 141 20.06 -2.77 -0.13
C ASN A 141 18.55 -2.88 0.18
N ILE A 142 17.72 -3.29 -0.78
CA ILE A 142 16.30 -3.58 -0.55
C ILE A 142 16.06 -5.07 -0.74
N HIS A 143 15.46 -5.69 0.27
CA HIS A 143 15.06 -7.09 0.25
C HIS A 143 13.55 -7.18 0.11
N THR A 144 13.08 -7.64 -1.05
CA THR A 144 11.65 -7.91 -1.27
C THR A 144 11.32 -9.32 -0.82
N ILE A 145 10.26 -9.45 -0.03
CA ILE A 145 9.77 -10.72 0.49
C ILE A 145 8.34 -10.91 0.02
N ASP A 146 8.13 -11.83 -0.91
CA ASP A 146 6.82 -12.15 -1.45
C ASP A 146 6.07 -13.08 -0.50
N ILE A 147 4.93 -12.63 0.00
CA ILE A 147 4.06 -13.38 0.92
C ILE A 147 2.85 -13.87 0.14
N PRO A 148 2.71 -15.19 -0.06
CA PRO A 148 1.57 -15.75 -0.79
C PRO A 148 0.25 -15.50 -0.07
N THR A 149 -0.73 -14.93 -0.78
CA THR A 149 -2.13 -14.80 -0.32
C THR A 149 -3.06 -15.83 -0.94
N PHE A 150 -2.51 -16.71 -1.76
CA PHE A 150 -3.20 -17.80 -2.46
C PHE A 150 -4.31 -17.28 -3.39
N ASP A 151 -5.53 -17.73 -3.16
CA ASP A 151 -6.76 -17.40 -3.88
C ASP A 151 -7.60 -16.31 -3.19
N ILE A 152 -7.07 -15.72 -2.10
CA ILE A 152 -7.79 -14.73 -1.30
C ILE A 152 -7.56 -13.34 -1.87
N ALA A 153 -8.65 -12.69 -2.30
CA ALA A 153 -8.60 -11.34 -2.87
C ALA A 153 -8.53 -10.27 -1.77
N VAL A 154 -7.93 -9.11 -2.10
CA VAL A 154 -7.91 -7.93 -1.22
C VAL A 154 -9.31 -7.42 -0.89
N THR A 155 -10.26 -7.67 -1.78
CA THR A 155 -11.68 -7.27 -1.65
C THR A 155 -12.56 -8.28 -0.93
N ASP A 156 -11.99 -9.39 -0.44
CA ASP A 156 -12.73 -10.39 0.32
C ASP A 156 -12.82 -9.99 1.80
N PHE A 157 -13.87 -9.24 2.15
CA PHE A 157 -14.07 -8.74 3.52
C PHE A 157 -14.65 -9.78 4.48
N TYR A 158 -15.16 -10.90 3.97
CA TYR A 158 -15.80 -11.95 4.76
C TYR A 158 -14.99 -13.23 4.84
N ILE A 159 -13.66 -13.07 5.00
CA ILE A 159 -12.74 -14.22 5.09
C ILE A 159 -13.10 -15.12 6.27
N SER A 160 -13.15 -16.45 6.02
CA SER A 160 -13.35 -17.46 7.06
C SER A 160 -12.18 -17.48 8.06
N TYR A 161 -12.44 -18.02 9.26
CA TYR A 161 -11.38 -18.19 10.27
C TYR A 161 -10.20 -19.03 9.73
N GLN A 162 -10.50 -20.10 9.00
CA GLN A 162 -9.48 -20.96 8.38
C GLN A 162 -8.60 -20.18 7.38
N ASN A 163 -9.18 -19.31 6.57
CA ASN A 163 -8.43 -18.49 5.64
C ASN A 163 -7.58 -17.42 6.36
N LYS A 164 -8.07 -16.86 7.47
CA LYS A 164 -7.27 -15.95 8.31
C LYS A 164 -6.03 -16.66 8.87
N GLU A 165 -6.22 -17.88 9.39
CA GLU A 165 -5.12 -18.70 9.91
C GLU A 165 -4.13 -19.10 8.80
N ARG A 166 -4.63 -19.46 7.62
CA ARG A 166 -3.82 -19.77 6.43
C ARG A 166 -2.95 -18.59 6.01
N LEU A 167 -3.52 -17.38 5.96
CA LEU A 167 -2.78 -16.15 5.65
C LEU A 167 -1.72 -15.83 6.71
N PHE A 168 -2.08 -15.94 7.99
CA PHE A 168 -1.14 -15.73 9.09
C PHE A 168 0.04 -16.69 9.01
N ASN A 169 -0.23 -17.98 8.83
CA ASN A 169 0.82 -19.00 8.70
C ASN A 169 1.69 -18.79 7.44
N SER A 170 1.09 -18.32 6.34
CA SER A 170 1.85 -17.96 5.13
C SER A 170 2.87 -16.87 5.43
N GLY A 171 2.45 -15.77 6.04
CA GLY A 171 3.34 -14.67 6.42
C GLY A 171 4.42 -15.11 7.39
N TYR A 172 4.03 -15.81 8.48
CA TYR A 172 4.94 -16.29 9.49
C TYR A 172 6.03 -17.22 8.92
N ASN A 173 5.62 -18.20 8.13
CA ASN A 173 6.55 -19.17 7.52
C ASN A 173 7.46 -18.51 6.51
N THR A 174 6.93 -17.60 5.68
CA THR A 174 7.73 -16.88 4.67
C THR A 174 8.83 -16.07 5.34
N ILE A 175 8.50 -15.28 6.36
CA ILE A 175 9.48 -14.47 7.09
C ILE A 175 10.48 -15.34 7.83
N THR A 176 10.02 -16.39 8.51
CA THR A 176 10.90 -17.32 9.25
C THR A 176 11.92 -17.97 8.32
N ASN A 177 11.48 -18.44 7.15
CA ASN A 177 12.35 -19.04 6.14
C ASN A 177 13.35 -18.02 5.57
N PHE A 178 12.90 -16.80 5.32
CA PHE A 178 13.77 -15.72 4.86
C PHE A 178 14.87 -15.40 5.87
N LEU A 179 14.53 -15.26 7.16
CA LEU A 179 15.50 -14.98 8.21
C LEU A 179 16.52 -16.12 8.37
N LYS A 180 16.07 -17.38 8.35
CA LYS A 180 16.95 -18.56 8.39
C LYS A 180 17.92 -18.59 7.21
N LYS A 181 17.41 -18.37 5.98
CA LYS A 181 18.22 -18.39 4.74
C LYS A 181 19.33 -17.32 4.74
N ASN A 182 19.08 -16.18 5.36
CA ASN A 182 20.03 -15.07 5.41
C ASN A 182 20.85 -15.01 6.70
N ASN A 183 20.80 -16.04 7.56
CA ASN A 183 21.50 -16.11 8.85
C ASN A 183 21.21 -14.88 9.76
N ILE A 184 20.03 -14.32 9.65
CA ILE A 184 19.57 -13.23 10.51
C ILE A 184 18.94 -13.87 11.75
N SER A 185 19.76 -14.13 12.78
CA SER A 185 19.24 -14.63 14.05
C SER A 185 18.67 -13.48 14.87
N SER A 186 17.50 -13.68 15.46
CA SER A 186 17.02 -12.85 16.58
C SER A 186 17.99 -13.04 17.75
N LYS A 187 18.75 -11.99 18.07
CA LYS A 187 19.40 -11.91 19.39
C LYS A 187 18.38 -11.53 20.43
#